data_d1c5daf7354abe3526c579319870d99f
#
_entry.id   d1c5daf7354abe3526c579319870d99f
#
_cell.length_a   1.000
_cell.length_b   1.000
_cell.length_c   1.000
_cell.angle_alpha   90.00
_cell.angle_beta   90.00
_cell.angle_gamma   90.00
#
_symmetry.space_group_name_H-M   'P 1'
#
loop_
_entity.id
_entity.type
_entity.pdbx_description
1 polymer ?
#
loop_
_entity_poly.entity_id
_entity_poly.type
_entity_poly.pdbx_seq_one_letter_code
_entity_poly.pdbx_strand_id
1 'polypeptide(L)'
;MNKKIKVNKNKKGIFFLFDLFILNIKTYGFFLTFLIGYYELIYFFIDNDNAPNVKYFKSSILHNYIKVKPIKSYDKPYGPTPYYFLKVIEKQIIKIGIKDFTFIDFGCGSGRVTNYFKNIFKIAIGIDKNKNYKKFSTSPKQKFIHLNLRNLNKLNKIEKNITGNRALYFNEPFDIFLVIKIIKLFLKRKIKCLVITTNTKIIKIKGLKIIFLKKFNNKENLRIYKYS
;
A
#
# COMPACT_ATOMS: atom_id res chain seq x y z
N MET A 1 29.99 7.71 -4.93
CA MET A 1 29.86 6.71 -6.01
C MET A 1 28.92 5.59 -5.55
N ASN A 2 27.67 5.59 -6.01
CA ASN A 2 26.71 4.53 -5.66
C ASN A 2 26.88 3.37 -6.64
N LYS A 3 27.65 2.35 -6.30
CA LYS A 3 27.69 1.10 -7.06
C LYS A 3 26.29 0.47 -7.05
N LYS A 4 25.61 0.53 -8.20
CA LYS A 4 24.34 -0.18 -8.42
C LYS A 4 24.61 -1.68 -8.39
N ILE A 5 24.12 -2.39 -7.38
CA ILE A 5 24.21 -3.84 -7.32
C ILE A 5 23.29 -4.38 -8.42
N LYS A 6 23.91 -4.98 -9.44
CA LYS A 6 23.19 -5.75 -10.46
C LYS A 6 22.85 -7.12 -9.88
N VAL A 7 21.60 -7.39 -9.57
CA VAL A 7 21.15 -8.75 -9.26
C VAL A 7 21.23 -9.56 -10.54
N ASN A 8 22.01 -10.63 -10.52
CA ASN A 8 22.17 -11.50 -11.67
C ASN A 8 20.88 -12.27 -11.92
N LYS A 9 20.22 -11.99 -13.02
CA LYS A 9 18.92 -12.59 -13.40
C LYS A 9 18.97 -14.10 -13.63
N ASN A 10 20.15 -14.66 -13.81
CA ASN A 10 20.36 -16.09 -14.11
C ASN A 10 20.54 -16.95 -12.85
N LYS A 11 20.64 -16.35 -11.67
CA LYS A 11 20.68 -17.09 -10.41
C LYS A 11 19.30 -17.62 -10.06
N LYS A 12 19.12 -18.95 -10.07
CA LYS A 12 17.90 -19.62 -9.63
C LYS A 12 18.08 -20.14 -8.20
N GLY A 13 17.01 -20.12 -7.40
CA GLY A 13 16.97 -20.76 -6.09
C GLY A 13 17.52 -19.94 -4.93
N ILE A 14 18.20 -20.60 -3.99
CA ILE A 14 18.63 -20.07 -2.69
C ILE A 14 19.58 -18.87 -2.81
N PHE A 15 20.46 -18.88 -3.81
CA PHE A 15 21.37 -17.75 -4.05
C PHE A 15 20.65 -16.45 -4.41
N PHE A 16 19.55 -16.56 -5.13
CA PHE A 16 18.72 -15.39 -5.43
C PHE A 16 18.06 -14.82 -4.16
N LEU A 17 17.54 -15.68 -3.28
CA LEU A 17 16.98 -15.28 -1.99
C LEU A 17 18.04 -14.62 -1.10
N PHE A 18 19.27 -15.14 -1.13
CA PHE A 18 20.39 -14.55 -0.39
C PHE A 18 20.76 -13.15 -0.92
N ASP A 19 20.84 -12.97 -2.24
CA ASP A 19 21.08 -11.66 -2.84
C ASP A 19 20.00 -10.65 -2.47
N LEU A 20 18.72 -11.08 -2.42
CA LEU A 20 17.60 -10.26 -1.96
C LEU A 20 17.71 -9.91 -0.48
N PHE A 21 18.10 -10.86 0.35
CA PHE A 21 18.29 -10.63 1.77
C PHE A 21 19.39 -9.60 2.02
N ILE A 22 20.54 -9.73 1.36
CA ILE A 22 21.64 -8.75 1.45
C ILE A 22 21.19 -7.37 0.96
N LEU A 23 20.44 -7.29 -0.12
CA LEU A 23 19.92 -6.03 -0.63
C LEU A 23 18.93 -5.38 0.35
N ASN A 24 18.09 -6.18 1.00
CA ASN A 24 17.18 -5.71 2.04
C ASN A 24 17.95 -5.20 3.26
N ILE A 25 18.99 -5.91 3.69
CA ILE A 25 19.86 -5.43 4.80
C ILE A 25 20.44 -4.06 4.47
N LYS A 26 20.93 -3.86 3.25
CA LYS A 26 21.48 -2.56 2.82
C LYS A 26 20.43 -1.46 2.77
N THR A 27 19.17 -1.82 2.52
CA THR A 27 18.06 -0.86 2.40
C THR A 27 17.43 -0.52 3.75
N TYR A 28 17.22 -1.51 4.59
CA TYR A 28 16.43 -1.41 5.83
C TYR A 28 17.28 -1.63 7.10
N GLY A 29 18.50 -2.12 6.97
CA GLY A 29 19.30 -2.65 8.08
C GLY A 29 18.89 -4.08 8.44
N PHE A 30 19.77 -4.76 9.19
CA PHE A 30 19.60 -6.19 9.52
C PHE A 30 18.30 -6.49 10.27
N PHE A 31 18.04 -5.78 11.35
CA PHE A 31 16.88 -6.02 12.22
C PHE A 31 15.54 -5.81 11.50
N LEU A 32 15.40 -4.73 10.73
CA LEU A 32 14.17 -4.45 10.02
C LEU A 32 13.95 -5.42 8.86
N THR A 33 15.03 -5.85 8.20
CA THR A 33 14.97 -6.91 7.17
C THR A 33 14.45 -8.21 7.74
N PHE A 34 14.93 -8.60 8.92
CA PHE A 34 14.46 -9.80 9.61
C PHE A 34 12.97 -9.70 9.96
N LEU A 35 12.53 -8.58 10.53
CA LEU A 35 11.11 -8.36 10.84
C LEU A 35 10.23 -8.40 9.58
N ILE A 36 10.64 -7.75 8.50
CA ILE A 36 9.90 -7.80 7.23
C ILE A 36 9.78 -9.26 6.76
N GLY A 37 10.90 -10.01 6.71
CA GLY A 37 10.90 -11.41 6.30
C GLY A 37 10.02 -12.30 7.17
N TYR A 38 10.08 -12.12 8.48
CA TYR A 38 9.25 -12.82 9.45
C TYR A 38 7.75 -12.61 9.21
N TYR A 39 7.33 -11.35 9.04
CA TYR A 39 5.91 -11.06 8.77
C TYR A 39 5.46 -11.54 7.38
N GLU A 40 6.30 -11.44 6.35
CA GLU A 40 5.97 -12.01 5.04
C GLU A 40 5.76 -13.53 5.12
N LEU A 41 6.59 -14.23 5.91
CA LEU A 41 6.47 -15.67 6.11
C LEU A 41 5.19 -16.04 6.88
N ILE A 42 4.91 -15.36 7.98
CA ILE A 42 3.67 -15.60 8.76
C ILE A 42 2.44 -15.43 7.88
N TYR A 43 2.34 -14.31 7.16
CA TYR A 43 1.17 -14.04 6.33
C TYR A 43 1.10 -14.92 5.09
N PHE A 44 2.22 -15.45 4.61
CA PHE A 44 2.22 -16.51 3.60
C PHE A 44 1.46 -17.75 4.07
N PHE A 45 1.58 -18.13 5.34
CA PHE A 45 0.86 -19.29 5.90
C PHE A 45 -0.56 -18.97 6.37
N ILE A 46 -0.81 -17.77 6.87
CA ILE A 46 -2.14 -17.38 7.40
C ILE A 46 -3.14 -17.05 6.27
N ASP A 47 -2.70 -16.48 5.18
CA ASP A 47 -3.56 -16.15 4.02
C ASP A 47 -3.94 -17.40 3.18
N ASN A 48 -3.93 -18.60 3.78
CA ASN A 48 -4.16 -19.88 3.11
C ASN A 48 -5.52 -19.99 2.41
N ASP A 49 -6.54 -19.25 2.78
CA ASP A 49 -7.85 -19.26 2.09
C ASP A 49 -7.81 -18.53 0.75
N ASN A 50 -6.80 -17.72 0.52
CA ASN A 50 -6.56 -16.97 -0.72
C ASN A 50 -5.05 -16.84 -0.98
N ALA A 51 -4.28 -17.87 -0.59
CA ALA A 51 -2.84 -17.87 -0.79
C ALA A 51 -2.55 -17.45 -2.24
N PRO A 52 -1.94 -16.30 -2.45
CA PRO A 52 -1.44 -16.00 -3.76
C PRO A 52 -0.48 -17.13 -4.07
N ASN A 53 -0.79 -17.89 -5.12
CA ASN A 53 0.04 -18.93 -5.67
C ASN A 53 1.52 -18.60 -5.41
N VAL A 54 2.37 -19.60 -5.23
CA VAL A 54 3.84 -19.45 -5.11
C VAL A 54 4.43 -18.48 -6.15
N LYS A 55 3.77 -18.30 -7.30
CA LYS A 55 3.99 -17.21 -8.27
C LYS A 55 3.86 -15.81 -7.68
N TYR A 56 3.03 -15.61 -6.67
CA TYR A 56 2.82 -14.30 -6.04
C TYR A 56 3.92 -13.98 -5.02
N PHE A 57 4.35 -14.97 -4.26
CA PHE A 57 5.52 -14.82 -3.38
C PHE A 57 6.77 -14.48 -4.21
N LYS A 58 6.97 -15.19 -5.34
CA LYS A 58 8.01 -14.82 -6.31
C LYS A 58 7.81 -13.42 -6.89
N SER A 59 6.59 -13.00 -7.20
CA SER A 59 6.35 -11.68 -7.78
C SER A 59 6.42 -10.57 -6.72
N SER A 60 6.03 -10.80 -5.47
CA SER A 60 6.07 -9.77 -4.43
C SER A 60 7.50 -9.45 -4.00
N ILE A 61 8.33 -10.47 -3.83
CA ILE A 61 9.76 -10.30 -3.56
C ILE A 61 10.49 -9.80 -4.81
N LEU A 62 10.19 -10.35 -5.98
CA LEU A 62 10.80 -9.98 -7.25
C LEU A 62 10.38 -8.59 -7.76
N HIS A 63 9.14 -8.17 -7.55
CA HIS A 63 8.64 -6.86 -8.01
C HIS A 63 9.32 -5.69 -7.31
N ASN A 64 9.75 -5.86 -6.06
CA ASN A 64 10.52 -4.84 -5.37
C ASN A 64 11.93 -4.66 -5.96
N TYR A 65 12.44 -5.62 -6.71
CA TYR A 65 13.85 -5.68 -7.11
C TYR A 65 14.10 -5.88 -8.60
N ILE A 66 13.14 -6.38 -9.35
CA ILE A 66 13.27 -6.40 -10.80
C ILE A 66 12.90 -5.01 -11.30
N LYS A 67 13.90 -4.25 -11.77
CA LYS A 67 13.66 -3.15 -12.68
C LYS A 67 13.00 -3.72 -13.93
N VAL A 68 11.68 -3.80 -13.93
CA VAL A 68 10.93 -3.88 -15.17
C VAL A 68 11.32 -2.64 -15.95
N LYS A 69 11.77 -2.80 -17.21
CA LYS A 69 12.07 -1.65 -18.07
C LYS A 69 10.94 -0.64 -17.90
N PRO A 70 11.25 0.66 -17.70
CA PRO A 70 10.20 1.65 -17.59
C PRO A 70 9.37 1.55 -18.86
N ILE A 71 8.17 1.06 -18.74
CA ILE A 71 7.15 1.24 -19.75
C ILE A 71 6.98 2.76 -19.81
N LYS A 72 7.20 3.33 -20.97
CA LYS A 72 7.10 4.77 -21.20
C LYS A 72 5.86 5.27 -20.46
N SER A 73 6.05 6.24 -19.57
CA SER A 73 5.06 6.98 -18.80
C SER A 73 4.63 6.39 -17.45
N TYR A 74 4.92 7.12 -16.38
CA TYR A 74 4.23 7.26 -15.08
C TYR A 74 3.84 6.00 -14.26
N ASP A 75 3.95 4.82 -14.81
CA ASP A 75 3.68 3.57 -14.11
C ASP A 75 4.98 3.02 -13.54
N LYS A 76 5.42 3.56 -12.40
CA LYS A 76 6.50 2.91 -11.66
C LYS A 76 5.97 1.53 -11.23
N PRO A 77 6.69 0.44 -11.56
CA PRO A 77 6.40 -0.84 -10.94
C PRO A 77 6.67 -0.67 -9.45
N TYR A 78 5.61 -0.65 -8.65
CA TYR A 78 5.75 -0.60 -7.22
C TYR A 78 5.57 -1.99 -6.63
N GLY A 79 6.31 -2.25 -5.57
CA GLY A 79 6.15 -3.47 -4.79
C GLY A 79 4.94 -3.39 -3.87
N PRO A 80 4.37 -4.53 -3.47
CA PRO A 80 3.34 -4.56 -2.46
C PRO A 80 3.88 -4.01 -1.13
N THR A 81 3.05 -3.30 -0.38
CA THR A 81 3.41 -2.86 0.98
C THR A 81 3.78 -4.06 1.83
N PRO A 82 4.94 -4.08 2.50
CA PRO A 82 5.33 -5.17 3.37
C PRO A 82 4.32 -5.37 4.51
N TYR A 83 4.03 -6.61 4.89
CA TYR A 83 3.10 -6.92 5.99
C TYR A 83 3.52 -6.31 7.32
N TYR A 84 4.82 -6.22 7.59
CA TYR A 84 5.31 -5.50 8.77
C TYR A 84 4.82 -4.04 8.81
N PHE A 85 4.80 -3.35 7.68
CA PHE A 85 4.31 -1.96 7.60
C PHE A 85 2.79 -1.91 7.84
N LEU A 86 2.05 -2.86 7.29
CA LEU A 86 0.61 -2.98 7.54
C LEU A 86 0.32 -3.21 9.03
N LYS A 87 1.14 -4.04 9.70
CA LYS A 87 1.02 -4.27 11.15
C LYS A 87 1.31 -3.01 11.97
N VAL A 88 2.29 -2.21 11.56
CA VAL A 88 2.55 -0.91 12.18
C VAL A 88 1.38 0.04 12.00
N ILE A 89 0.80 0.11 10.80
CA ILE A 89 -0.40 0.91 10.52
C ILE A 89 -1.54 0.44 11.40
N GLU A 90 -1.88 -0.85 11.40
CA GLU A 90 -2.93 -1.45 12.20
C GLU A 90 -2.83 -1.04 13.67
N LYS A 91 -1.65 -1.21 14.28
CA LYS A 91 -1.41 -0.85 15.68
C LYS A 91 -1.73 0.63 15.99
N GLN A 92 -1.47 1.54 15.03
CA GLN A 92 -1.76 2.95 15.22
C GLN A 92 -3.24 3.28 15.01
N ILE A 93 -3.85 2.71 13.98
CA ILE A 93 -5.24 3.04 13.65
C ILE A 93 -6.22 2.44 14.68
N ILE A 94 -5.93 1.28 15.27
CA ILE A 94 -6.74 0.71 16.36
C ILE A 94 -6.81 1.67 17.55
N LYS A 95 -5.69 2.33 17.89
CA LYS A 95 -5.64 3.33 18.98
C LYS A 95 -6.54 4.56 18.69
N ILE A 96 -6.85 4.84 17.44
CA ILE A 96 -7.66 5.99 17.01
C ILE A 96 -9.17 5.68 17.05
N GLY A 97 -9.55 4.40 17.16
CA GLY A 97 -10.96 3.97 17.19
C GLY A 97 -11.64 4.07 15.83
N ILE A 98 -11.26 3.19 14.88
CA ILE A 98 -11.62 3.31 13.45
C ILE A 98 -12.63 2.27 12.95
N LYS A 99 -13.26 1.51 13.84
CA LYS A 99 -14.16 0.40 13.43
C LYS A 99 -15.25 0.82 12.43
N ASP A 100 -15.73 2.07 12.52
CA ASP A 100 -16.79 2.60 11.65
C ASP A 100 -16.27 3.25 10.37
N PHE A 101 -14.96 3.22 10.13
CA PHE A 101 -14.38 3.84 8.95
C PHE A 101 -14.48 2.92 7.73
N THR A 102 -14.70 3.51 6.56
CA THR A 102 -14.45 2.87 5.27
C THR A 102 -13.00 3.09 4.88
N PHE A 103 -12.26 1.99 4.67
CA PHE A 103 -10.89 2.02 4.17
C PHE A 103 -10.88 2.07 2.65
N ILE A 104 -10.04 2.92 2.06
CA ILE A 104 -9.94 3.07 0.60
C ILE A 104 -8.46 3.05 0.20
N ASP A 105 -8.09 2.02 -0.56
CA ASP A 105 -6.75 1.77 -1.08
C ASP A 105 -6.66 2.25 -2.53
N PHE A 106 -6.01 3.39 -2.74
CA PHE A 106 -5.84 3.97 -4.06
C PHE A 106 -4.60 3.43 -4.76
N GLY A 107 -4.79 2.74 -5.86
CA GLY A 107 -3.74 1.98 -6.55
C GLY A 107 -3.49 0.66 -5.85
N CYS A 108 -4.55 -0.08 -5.53
CA CYS A 108 -4.49 -1.30 -4.72
C CYS A 108 -3.68 -2.45 -5.36
N GLY A 109 -3.32 -2.34 -6.63
CA GLY A 109 -2.56 -3.35 -7.35
C GLY A 109 -3.20 -4.72 -7.28
N SER A 110 -2.52 -5.68 -6.64
CA SER A 110 -3.05 -7.03 -6.40
C SER A 110 -4.10 -7.11 -5.30
N GLY A 111 -4.31 -6.03 -4.51
CA GLY A 111 -5.29 -5.98 -3.44
C GLY A 111 -4.80 -6.44 -2.07
N ARG A 112 -3.48 -6.67 -1.86
CA ARG A 112 -2.90 -7.11 -0.59
C ARG A 112 -3.34 -6.23 0.58
N VAL A 113 -3.20 -4.92 0.46
CA VAL A 113 -3.52 -3.97 1.53
C VAL A 113 -5.01 -3.96 1.82
N THR A 114 -5.83 -3.92 0.78
CA THR A 114 -7.29 -4.02 0.89
C THR A 114 -7.72 -5.31 1.58
N ASN A 115 -7.11 -6.44 1.20
CA ASN A 115 -7.38 -7.75 1.81
C ASN A 115 -6.97 -7.79 3.29
N TYR A 116 -5.80 -7.23 3.63
CA TYR A 116 -5.34 -7.16 5.02
C TYR A 116 -6.32 -6.40 5.92
N PHE A 117 -6.82 -5.26 5.45
CA PHE A 117 -7.65 -4.37 6.25
C PHE A 117 -9.16 -4.70 6.24
N LYS A 118 -9.63 -5.68 5.46
CA LYS A 118 -11.07 -6.03 5.35
C LYS A 118 -11.75 -6.38 6.67
N ASN A 119 -11.00 -6.94 7.63
CA ASN A 119 -11.54 -7.35 8.94
C ASN A 119 -11.34 -6.29 10.04
N ILE A 120 -10.58 -5.23 9.74
CA ILE A 120 -10.25 -4.17 10.69
C ILE A 120 -11.19 -2.97 10.55
N PHE A 121 -11.55 -2.66 9.31
CA PHE A 121 -12.47 -1.59 8.98
C PHE A 121 -13.89 -2.12 8.72
N LYS A 122 -14.88 -1.22 8.72
CA LYS A 122 -16.26 -1.56 8.35
C LYS A 122 -16.33 -2.15 6.95
N ILE A 123 -15.67 -1.52 5.99
CA ILE A 123 -15.54 -1.96 4.61
C ILE A 123 -14.14 -1.55 4.12
N ALA A 124 -13.48 -2.41 3.35
CA ALA A 124 -12.26 -2.10 2.63
C ALA A 124 -12.53 -2.07 1.11
N ILE A 125 -12.12 -0.98 0.46
CA ILE A 125 -12.32 -0.74 -0.96
C ILE A 125 -10.96 -0.58 -1.63
N GLY A 126 -10.63 -1.44 -2.59
CA GLY A 126 -9.46 -1.30 -3.45
C GLY A 126 -9.84 -0.67 -4.78
N ILE A 127 -9.09 0.33 -5.23
CA ILE A 127 -9.31 1.00 -6.52
C ILE A 127 -8.04 0.92 -7.35
N ASP A 128 -8.10 0.32 -8.54
CA ASP A 128 -6.98 0.24 -9.46
C ASP A 128 -7.44 0.27 -10.92
N LYS A 129 -6.54 0.74 -11.81
CA LYS A 129 -6.75 0.69 -13.26
C LYS A 129 -6.53 -0.71 -13.83
N ASN A 130 -5.79 -1.57 -13.13
CA ASN A 130 -5.53 -2.95 -13.49
C ASN A 130 -6.49 -3.88 -12.75
N LYS A 131 -6.87 -5.00 -13.38
CA LYS A 131 -7.76 -5.99 -12.77
C LYS A 131 -7.03 -7.12 -12.05
N ASN A 132 -5.78 -6.91 -11.64
CA ASN A 132 -4.93 -7.93 -11.00
C ASN A 132 -5.47 -8.40 -9.63
N TYR A 133 -6.31 -7.58 -8.99
CA TYR A 133 -7.00 -7.90 -7.73
C TYR A 133 -8.11 -8.95 -7.86
N LYS A 134 -8.52 -9.34 -9.07
CA LYS A 134 -9.56 -10.36 -9.30
C LYS A 134 -9.29 -11.72 -8.64
N LYS A 135 -8.06 -11.94 -8.19
CA LYS A 135 -7.65 -13.18 -7.50
C LYS A 135 -8.12 -13.23 -6.03
N PHE A 136 -8.49 -12.09 -5.45
CA PHE A 136 -9.06 -12.08 -4.11
C PHE A 136 -10.57 -12.24 -4.19
N SER A 137 -11.10 -13.21 -3.44
CA SER A 137 -12.54 -13.40 -3.33
C SER A 137 -13.18 -12.14 -2.74
N THR A 138 -14.28 -11.71 -3.32
CA THR A 138 -15.11 -10.66 -2.76
C THR A 138 -15.74 -11.16 -1.46
N SER A 139 -15.56 -10.42 -0.37
CA SER A 139 -16.31 -10.62 0.86
C SER A 139 -17.30 -9.46 1.04
N PRO A 140 -18.33 -9.60 1.89
CA PRO A 140 -19.24 -8.49 2.17
C PRO A 140 -18.52 -7.23 2.68
N LYS A 141 -17.34 -7.41 3.27
CA LYS A 141 -16.50 -6.33 3.81
C LYS A 141 -15.40 -5.85 2.86
N GLN A 142 -15.34 -6.39 1.64
CA GLN A 142 -14.29 -6.07 0.68
C GLN A 142 -14.85 -5.85 -0.72
N LYS A 143 -14.48 -4.73 -1.34
CA LYS A 143 -14.87 -4.39 -2.72
C LYS A 143 -13.66 -3.97 -3.53
N PHE A 144 -13.66 -4.32 -4.83
CA PHE A 144 -12.66 -3.85 -5.77
C PHE A 144 -13.34 -3.09 -6.91
N ILE A 145 -12.78 -1.93 -7.24
CA ILE A 145 -13.31 -1.04 -8.26
C ILE A 145 -12.25 -0.84 -9.35
N HIS A 146 -12.59 -1.22 -10.57
CA HIS A 146 -11.77 -0.97 -11.75
C HIS A 146 -11.94 0.48 -12.21
N LEU A 147 -10.96 1.32 -11.88
CA LEU A 147 -10.99 2.73 -12.24
C LEU A 147 -9.58 3.29 -12.40
N ASN A 148 -9.39 4.05 -13.49
CA ASN A 148 -8.25 4.93 -13.60
C ASN A 148 -8.46 6.16 -12.71
N LEU A 149 -7.62 6.34 -11.70
CA LEU A 149 -7.72 7.40 -10.69
C LEU A 149 -7.60 8.83 -11.28
N ARG A 150 -7.09 8.97 -12.51
CA ARG A 150 -7.10 10.26 -13.22
C ARG A 150 -8.51 10.68 -13.64
N ASN A 151 -9.46 9.75 -13.71
CA ASN A 151 -10.85 10.05 -13.98
C ASN A 151 -11.56 10.53 -12.70
N LEU A 152 -11.29 11.79 -12.34
CA LEU A 152 -11.81 12.40 -11.11
C LEU A 152 -13.35 12.49 -11.09
N ASN A 153 -14.00 12.57 -12.27
CA ASN A 153 -15.46 12.59 -12.34
C ASN A 153 -16.09 11.27 -11.88
N LYS A 154 -15.53 10.14 -12.35
CA LYS A 154 -15.97 8.83 -11.89
C LYS A 154 -15.63 8.60 -10.42
N LEU A 155 -14.45 9.06 -9.98
CA LEU A 155 -14.03 8.98 -8.59
C LEU A 155 -14.95 9.80 -7.67
N ASN A 156 -15.41 10.97 -8.10
CA ASN A 156 -16.39 11.79 -7.39
C ASN A 156 -17.75 11.06 -7.22
N LYS A 157 -18.20 10.33 -8.24
CA LYS A 157 -19.41 9.50 -8.13
C LYS A 157 -19.24 8.40 -7.07
N ILE A 158 -18.07 7.74 -7.04
CA ILE A 158 -17.75 6.73 -6.02
C ILE A 158 -17.73 7.37 -4.63
N GLU A 159 -17.08 8.53 -4.49
CA GLU A 159 -17.00 9.29 -3.23
C GLU A 159 -18.39 9.59 -2.68
N LYS A 160 -19.32 10.02 -3.53
CA LYS A 160 -20.70 10.33 -3.12
C LYS A 160 -21.46 9.13 -2.54
N ASN A 161 -21.12 7.93 -2.98
CA ASN A 161 -21.75 6.68 -2.53
C ASN A 161 -21.10 6.10 -1.26
N ILE A 162 -19.97 6.64 -0.82
CA ILE A 162 -19.32 6.22 0.42
C ILE A 162 -19.87 7.07 1.56
N THR A 163 -20.53 6.43 2.50
CA THR A 163 -21.08 7.07 3.71
C THR A 163 -20.13 6.91 4.89
N GLY A 164 -20.19 7.86 5.85
CA GLY A 164 -19.44 7.77 7.10
C GLY A 164 -17.95 8.15 6.99
N ASN A 165 -17.23 7.87 8.08
CA ASN A 165 -15.83 8.19 8.25
C ASN A 165 -14.93 7.40 7.29
N ARG A 166 -13.76 7.95 6.93
CA ARG A 166 -12.91 7.40 5.87
C ARG A 166 -11.46 7.31 6.28
N ALA A 167 -10.78 6.26 5.78
CA ALA A 167 -9.33 6.11 5.84
C ALA A 167 -8.80 5.92 4.40
N LEU A 168 -8.07 6.90 3.91
CA LEU A 168 -7.52 6.93 2.56
C LEU A 168 -6.07 6.43 2.62
N TYR A 169 -5.74 5.43 1.84
CA TYR A 169 -4.39 4.85 1.79
C TYR A 169 -3.73 5.10 0.43
N PHE A 170 -2.47 5.51 0.48
CA PHE A 170 -1.61 5.76 -0.68
C PHE A 170 -0.22 5.19 -0.45
N ASN A 171 0.21 4.25 -1.30
CA ASN A 171 1.55 3.69 -1.30
C ASN A 171 2.30 4.10 -2.57
N GLU A 172 2.89 5.29 -2.60
CA GLU A 172 3.64 5.85 -3.75
C GLU A 172 3.00 5.61 -5.15
N PRO A 173 1.68 5.63 -5.30
CA PRO A 173 1.06 5.08 -6.51
C PRO A 173 1.16 6.00 -7.70
N PHE A 174 1.37 7.31 -7.52
CA PHE A 174 1.27 8.26 -8.61
C PHE A 174 1.86 9.63 -8.26
N ASP A 175 1.71 10.56 -9.21
CA ASP A 175 2.03 11.96 -9.02
C ASP A 175 1.36 12.54 -7.76
N ILE A 176 2.16 13.27 -6.98
CA ILE A 176 1.72 13.92 -5.73
C ILE A 176 0.55 14.88 -5.95
N PHE A 177 0.48 15.56 -7.11
CA PHE A 177 -0.63 16.45 -7.42
C PHE A 177 -1.94 15.71 -7.59
N LEU A 178 -1.92 14.48 -8.15
CA LEU A 178 -3.10 13.63 -8.22
C LEU A 178 -3.53 13.16 -6.83
N VAL A 179 -2.59 12.76 -5.98
CA VAL A 179 -2.86 12.39 -4.57
C VAL A 179 -3.56 13.55 -3.85
N ILE A 180 -3.03 14.78 -3.97
CA ILE A 180 -3.63 15.98 -3.36
C ILE A 180 -5.04 16.24 -3.89
N LYS A 181 -5.26 16.10 -5.22
CA LYS A 181 -6.59 16.25 -5.81
C LYS A 181 -7.59 15.24 -5.27
N ILE A 182 -7.17 13.97 -5.14
CA ILE A 182 -8.01 12.90 -4.58
C ILE A 182 -8.34 13.21 -3.11
N ILE A 183 -7.34 13.55 -2.30
CA ILE A 183 -7.59 13.89 -0.89
C ILE A 183 -8.57 15.06 -0.77
N LYS A 184 -8.34 16.16 -1.50
CA LYS A 184 -9.25 17.32 -1.50
C LYS A 184 -10.68 16.93 -1.89
N LEU A 185 -10.83 16.02 -2.87
CA LEU A 185 -12.14 15.51 -3.28
C LEU A 185 -12.87 14.83 -2.11
N PHE A 186 -12.16 13.97 -1.37
CA PHE A 186 -12.74 13.23 -0.25
C PHE A 186 -12.93 14.07 1.02
N LEU A 187 -12.25 15.22 1.15
CA LEU A 187 -12.42 16.15 2.28
C LEU A 187 -13.56 17.14 2.11
N LYS A 188 -14.15 17.26 0.91
CA LYS A 188 -15.23 18.24 0.64
C LYS A 188 -16.43 18.14 1.60
N ARG A 189 -16.74 16.94 2.08
CA ARG A 189 -17.91 16.68 2.93
C ARG A 189 -17.71 16.93 4.41
N LYS A 190 -16.54 17.43 4.85
CA LYS A 190 -16.21 17.68 6.27
C LYS A 190 -16.45 16.47 7.19
N ILE A 191 -16.26 15.25 6.66
CA ILE A 191 -16.37 13.99 7.40
C ILE A 191 -15.01 13.67 8.00
N LYS A 192 -14.97 13.00 9.18
CA LYS A 192 -13.70 12.53 9.76
C LYS A 192 -12.93 11.68 8.74
N CYS A 193 -11.70 12.07 8.48
CA CYS A 193 -10.88 11.43 7.49
C CYS A 193 -9.46 11.21 8.03
N LEU A 194 -8.97 9.97 7.88
CA LEU A 194 -7.56 9.65 8.02
C LEU A 194 -6.93 9.55 6.65
N VAL A 195 -5.72 10.05 6.51
CA VAL A 195 -4.91 9.85 5.31
C VAL A 195 -3.64 9.15 5.70
N ILE A 196 -3.42 7.98 5.15
CA ILE A 196 -2.29 7.10 5.44
C ILE A 196 -1.41 7.06 4.19
N THR A 197 -0.14 7.43 4.32
CA THR A 197 0.80 7.40 3.19
C THR A 197 2.06 6.65 3.56
N THR A 198 2.53 5.84 2.64
CA THR A 198 3.90 5.32 2.66
C THR A 198 4.70 6.05 1.59
N ASN A 199 5.89 6.54 1.97
CA ASN A 199 6.85 7.23 1.10
C ASN A 199 6.37 8.55 0.47
N THR A 200 5.13 8.96 0.70
CA THR A 200 4.56 10.20 0.16
C THR A 200 4.43 11.24 1.26
N LYS A 201 5.08 12.39 1.10
CA LYS A 201 4.91 13.56 1.96
C LYS A 201 3.81 14.45 1.40
N ILE A 202 2.69 14.54 2.11
CA ILE A 202 1.63 15.48 1.74
C ILE A 202 2.01 16.86 2.27
N ILE A 203 2.15 17.80 1.35
CA ILE A 203 2.51 19.18 1.68
C ILE A 203 1.22 20.00 1.73
N LYS A 204 0.97 20.61 2.89
CA LYS A 204 -0.03 21.66 3.14
C LYS A 204 -1.43 21.48 2.52
N ILE A 205 -2.22 20.57 3.11
CA ILE A 205 -3.68 20.63 2.95
C ILE A 205 -4.25 21.21 4.25
N LYS A 206 -5.02 22.31 4.13
CA LYS A 206 -5.66 23.00 5.29
C LYS A 206 -6.51 21.99 6.06
N GLY A 207 -6.37 21.95 7.38
CA GLY A 207 -7.10 21.04 8.27
C GLY A 207 -6.51 19.63 8.40
N LEU A 208 -5.50 19.27 7.62
CA LEU A 208 -4.85 17.95 7.70
C LEU A 208 -3.59 18.04 8.58
N LYS A 209 -3.61 17.37 9.74
CA LYS A 209 -2.51 17.36 10.72
C LYS A 209 -1.86 15.99 10.78
N ILE A 210 -0.52 15.93 10.85
CA ILE A 210 0.21 14.68 11.10
C ILE A 210 -0.03 14.27 12.55
N ILE A 211 -0.51 13.03 12.74
CA ILE A 211 -0.71 12.43 14.07
C ILE A 211 0.26 11.27 14.33
N PHE A 212 0.89 10.76 13.29
CA PHE A 212 1.90 9.71 13.40
C PHE A 212 2.92 9.80 12.26
N LEU A 213 4.19 9.63 12.59
CA LEU A 213 5.29 9.52 11.65
C LEU A 213 6.25 8.43 12.12
N LYS A 214 6.55 7.47 11.25
CA LYS A 214 7.61 6.48 11.45
C LYS A 214 8.52 6.47 10.24
N LYS A 215 9.81 6.61 10.47
CA LYS A 215 10.85 6.43 9.46
C LYS A 215 11.34 4.98 9.54
N PHE A 216 11.38 4.29 8.43
CA PHE A 216 11.93 2.94 8.32
C PHE A 216 13.39 2.97 7.83
N ASN A 217 13.68 3.93 6.94
CA ASN A 217 15.02 4.24 6.46
C ASN A 217 15.03 5.69 5.90
N ASN A 218 16.11 6.10 5.25
CA ASN A 218 16.25 7.45 4.70
C ASN A 218 15.23 7.78 3.59
N LYS A 219 14.61 6.77 2.97
CA LYS A 219 13.67 6.94 1.85
C LYS A 219 12.24 6.58 2.23
N GLU A 220 12.06 5.62 3.13
CA GLU A 220 10.76 5.05 3.43
C GLU A 220 10.20 5.56 4.75
N ASN A 221 9.03 6.18 4.66
CA ASN A 221 8.33 6.79 5.77
C ASN A 221 6.86 6.42 5.74
N LEU A 222 6.31 6.10 6.89
CA LEU A 222 4.88 5.97 7.10
C LEU A 222 4.37 7.24 7.79
N ARG A 223 3.31 7.84 7.26
CA ARG A 223 2.62 8.98 7.85
C ARG A 223 1.14 8.71 7.95
N ILE A 224 0.58 9.10 9.09
CA ILE A 224 -0.87 9.13 9.29
C ILE A 224 -1.25 10.57 9.60
N TYR A 225 -2.19 11.09 8.83
CA TYR A 225 -2.76 12.41 8.99
C TYR A 225 -4.21 12.26 9.41
N LYS A 226 -4.68 13.19 10.26
CA LYS A 226 -6.09 13.32 10.62
C LYS A 226 -6.61 14.65 10.12
N TYR A 227 -7.79 14.62 9.52
CA TYR A 227 -8.58 15.79 9.16
C TYR A 227 -9.62 16.01 10.23
N SER A 228 -9.63 17.22 10.79
CA SER A 228 -10.56 17.68 11.81
C SER A 228 -11.19 19.00 11.37
#